data_7944cf7a56efe9018bc426d1ad69e2b6
#
_entry.id   7944cf7a56efe9018bc426d1ad69e2b6
#
_cell.length_a   1.000
_cell.length_b   1.000
_cell.length_c   1.000
_cell.angle_alpha   90.00
_cell.angle_beta   90.00
_cell.angle_gamma   90.00
#
_symmetry.space_group_name_H-M   'P 1'
#
loop_
_entity.id
_entity.type
_entity.pdbx_description
1 polymer ?
#
loop_
_entity_poly.entity_id
_entity_poly.type
_entity_poly.pdbx_seq_one_letter_code
_entity_poly.pdbx_strand_id
1 'polypeptide(L)'
;SAWYHIVLALDTTQSTQSDRVKIYVNGEQETTFTTETYPSQNTDTAYNVSGNTHSIGGFRNTSNSFDGYVAEMNFIDGYQYDPSYFGFTDPVTGAWMPKRYEGIYGTNGFYLDFSDNSSTVALGIDKSPNGNDFTVNNFSVSAGTGNDSLEDTPTNNFCTLNPTDTWRDNSSTSDGNLKFTRSASNFGAGRAGFAVKSGKWYFEFTKGSGLVQAGFVNTDYDINYNGGDSGLNSSGSNPCGIAYDSRGFWYGYTGSNPSSIADDDIIGVAFDADNFKFYFHKNGT
;
A
#
# COMPACT_ATOMS: atom_id res chain seq x y z
N SER A 1 0.97 -3.69 -4.10
CA SER A 1 0.27 -2.41 -3.86
C SER A 1 1.29 -1.28 -3.86
N ALA A 2 0.86 -0.11 -4.25
CA ALA A 2 1.69 1.09 -4.26
C ALA A 2 0.86 2.25 -3.71
N TRP A 3 1.51 3.15 -2.97
CA TRP A 3 0.93 4.42 -2.57
C TRP A 3 0.95 5.38 -3.76
N TYR A 4 -0.14 6.09 -3.96
CA TYR A 4 -0.27 7.17 -4.92
C TYR A 4 -0.63 8.45 -4.19
N HIS A 5 0.13 9.51 -4.42
CA HIS A 5 -0.22 10.83 -3.95
C HIS A 5 -1.12 11.51 -4.99
N ILE A 6 -2.33 11.88 -4.59
CA ILE A 6 -3.31 12.49 -5.49
C ILE A 6 -3.66 13.88 -4.98
N VAL A 7 -3.56 14.88 -5.85
CA VAL A 7 -4.03 16.24 -5.58
C VAL A 7 -5.09 16.61 -6.58
N LEU A 8 -6.27 17.02 -6.07
CA LEU A 8 -7.33 17.65 -6.85
C LEU A 8 -7.32 19.15 -6.52
N ALA A 9 -6.97 19.96 -7.49
CA ALA A 9 -6.93 21.41 -7.38
C ALA A 9 -8.10 22.03 -8.16
N LEU A 10 -8.97 22.75 -7.46
CA LEU A 10 -10.22 23.30 -8.00
C LEU A 10 -10.28 24.81 -7.79
N ASP A 11 -10.45 25.57 -8.89
CA ASP A 11 -10.71 27.00 -8.87
C ASP A 11 -11.59 27.38 -10.08
N THR A 12 -12.87 27.55 -9.86
CA THR A 12 -13.83 27.89 -10.93
C THR A 12 -13.70 29.33 -11.44
N THR A 13 -12.93 30.20 -10.79
CA THR A 13 -12.74 31.59 -11.24
C THR A 13 -11.83 31.69 -12.46
N GLN A 14 -11.06 30.65 -12.75
CA GLN A 14 -10.12 30.61 -13.87
C GLN A 14 -10.82 30.81 -15.22
N SER A 15 -10.25 31.69 -16.07
CA SER A 15 -10.79 31.96 -17.40
C SER A 15 -10.67 30.75 -18.33
N THR A 16 -9.53 30.06 -18.29
CA THR A 16 -9.29 28.84 -19.04
C THR A 16 -9.98 27.68 -18.35
N GLN A 17 -10.81 26.92 -19.06
CA GLN A 17 -11.59 25.86 -18.46
C GLN A 17 -10.73 24.71 -17.89
N SER A 18 -9.63 24.36 -18.54
CA SER A 18 -8.69 23.33 -18.08
C SER A 18 -7.92 23.74 -16.80
N ASP A 19 -7.88 25.04 -16.47
CA ASP A 19 -7.27 25.54 -15.25
C ASP A 19 -8.21 25.50 -14.05
N ARG A 20 -9.52 25.27 -14.29
CA ARG A 20 -10.52 25.22 -13.20
C ARG A 20 -10.43 23.95 -12.38
N VAL A 21 -10.02 22.85 -13.02
CA VAL A 21 -9.83 21.56 -12.34
C VAL A 21 -8.54 20.93 -12.84
N LYS A 22 -7.62 20.66 -11.93
CA LYS A 22 -6.36 19.96 -12.22
C LYS A 22 -6.23 18.76 -11.31
N ILE A 23 -5.78 17.65 -11.85
CA ILE A 23 -5.48 16.42 -11.12
C ILE A 23 -4.00 16.16 -11.25
N TYR A 24 -3.36 15.83 -10.12
CA TYR A 24 -1.96 15.46 -10.09
C TYR A 24 -1.82 14.09 -9.46
N VAL A 25 -0.93 13.29 -9.98
CA VAL A 25 -0.56 11.98 -9.44
C VAL A 25 0.95 11.96 -9.21
N ASN A 26 1.38 11.72 -7.98
CA ASN A 26 2.79 11.70 -7.60
C ASN A 26 3.57 12.95 -8.06
N GLY A 27 2.95 14.12 -7.94
CA GLY A 27 3.54 15.40 -8.29
C GLY A 27 3.39 15.82 -9.76
N GLU A 28 3.01 14.92 -10.65
CA GLU A 28 2.84 15.19 -12.09
C GLU A 28 1.38 15.46 -12.43
N GLN A 29 1.11 16.47 -13.26
CA GLN A 29 -0.24 16.78 -13.69
C GLN A 29 -0.72 15.78 -14.74
N GLU A 30 -1.90 15.20 -14.50
CA GLU A 30 -2.61 14.43 -15.53
C GLU A 30 -3.24 15.38 -16.56
N THR A 31 -2.92 15.15 -17.81
CA THR A 31 -3.40 15.97 -18.95
C THR A 31 -4.10 15.17 -20.02
N THR A 32 -4.16 13.84 -19.87
CA THR A 32 -4.76 12.94 -20.88
C THR A 32 -5.96 12.22 -20.29
N PHE A 33 -7.14 12.60 -20.73
CA PHE A 33 -8.40 12.00 -20.28
C PHE A 33 -9.19 11.47 -21.49
N THR A 34 -9.85 10.33 -21.31
CA THR A 34 -10.78 9.79 -22.34
C THR A 34 -12.00 10.69 -22.52
N THR A 35 -12.46 11.30 -21.43
CA THR A 35 -13.57 12.24 -21.42
C THR A 35 -13.29 13.28 -20.33
N GLU A 36 -13.45 14.55 -20.68
CA GLU A 36 -13.30 15.64 -19.73
C GLU A 36 -14.47 16.62 -19.85
N THR A 37 -14.94 17.10 -18.72
CA THR A 37 -15.95 18.14 -18.64
C THR A 37 -15.62 19.06 -17.46
N TYR A 38 -15.48 20.32 -17.73
CA TYR A 38 -15.10 21.32 -16.74
C TYR A 38 -16.32 22.13 -16.25
N PRO A 39 -16.35 22.58 -14.99
CA PRO A 39 -17.39 23.48 -14.51
C PRO A 39 -17.38 24.80 -15.28
N SER A 40 -18.52 25.48 -15.35
CA SER A 40 -18.58 26.82 -15.88
C SER A 40 -17.77 27.79 -15.00
N GLN A 41 -17.31 28.89 -15.61
CA GLN A 41 -16.57 29.90 -14.84
C GLN A 41 -17.48 30.51 -13.77
N ASN A 42 -16.91 30.74 -12.58
CA ASN A 42 -17.57 31.30 -11.39
C ASN A 42 -18.79 30.47 -10.93
N THR A 43 -18.82 29.18 -11.21
CA THR A 43 -19.87 28.28 -10.70
C THR A 43 -19.50 27.78 -9.31
N ASP A 44 -20.43 27.86 -8.38
CA ASP A 44 -20.32 27.19 -7.09
C ASP A 44 -20.37 25.68 -7.31
N THR A 45 -19.51 24.94 -6.64
CA THR A 45 -19.44 23.49 -6.73
C THR A 45 -20.21 22.82 -5.58
N ALA A 46 -20.46 21.52 -5.68
CA ALA A 46 -21.07 20.77 -4.60
C ALA A 46 -20.12 20.48 -3.42
N TYR A 47 -18.84 20.81 -3.57
CA TYR A 47 -17.87 20.67 -2.49
C TYR A 47 -18.08 21.79 -1.46
N ASN A 48 -18.03 21.43 -0.18
CA ASN A 48 -18.13 22.37 0.93
C ASN A 48 -19.46 23.17 0.98
N VAL A 49 -20.55 22.58 0.50
CA VAL A 49 -21.88 23.20 0.55
C VAL A 49 -22.54 22.87 1.89
N SER A 50 -22.97 23.90 2.62
CA SER A 50 -23.69 23.74 3.87
C SER A 50 -24.97 22.90 3.69
N GLY A 51 -25.18 21.94 4.59
CA GLY A 51 -26.33 21.03 4.56
C GLY A 51 -26.12 19.80 3.68
N ASN A 52 -25.04 19.69 2.94
CA ASN A 52 -24.67 18.47 2.22
C ASN A 52 -23.78 17.59 3.10
N THR A 53 -24.03 16.28 3.06
CA THR A 53 -23.14 15.30 3.68
C THR A 53 -21.90 15.13 2.82
N HIS A 54 -20.73 15.28 3.43
CA HIS A 54 -19.43 14.97 2.83
C HIS A 54 -18.92 13.66 3.43
N SER A 55 -18.40 12.79 2.59
CA SER A 55 -17.89 11.49 3.02
C SER A 55 -16.56 11.18 2.37
N ILE A 56 -15.72 10.45 3.12
CA ILE A 56 -14.45 9.90 2.67
C ILE A 56 -14.61 8.39 2.58
N GLY A 57 -14.13 7.78 1.50
CA GLY A 57 -14.20 6.34 1.29
C GLY A 57 -15.56 5.80 0.83
N GLY A 58 -16.57 6.65 0.69
CA GLY A 58 -17.90 6.25 0.21
C GLY A 58 -18.62 7.34 -0.56
N PHE A 59 -19.49 6.93 -1.49
CA PHE A 59 -20.34 7.84 -2.22
C PHE A 59 -21.82 7.60 -1.86
N ARG A 60 -22.46 8.57 -1.24
CA ARG A 60 -23.91 8.66 -0.98
C ARG A 60 -24.58 7.40 -0.40
N ASN A 61 -24.10 6.78 0.62
CA ASN A 61 -24.63 5.54 1.23
C ASN A 61 -24.19 4.24 0.50
N THR A 62 -23.08 3.70 0.84
CA THR A 62 -22.77 2.25 0.86
C THR A 62 -22.61 1.48 -0.46
N SER A 63 -23.08 1.93 -1.61
CA SER A 63 -23.00 1.11 -2.82
C SER A 63 -21.73 1.31 -3.66
N ASN A 64 -20.97 2.36 -3.40
CA ASN A 64 -19.70 2.67 -4.09
C ASN A 64 -18.67 3.05 -3.03
N SER A 65 -18.16 2.06 -2.33
CA SER A 65 -17.08 2.24 -1.36
C SER A 65 -15.73 2.17 -2.05
N PHE A 66 -14.79 2.97 -1.58
CA PHE A 66 -13.40 2.85 -1.96
C PHE A 66 -12.83 1.58 -1.34
N ASP A 67 -12.19 0.76 -2.15
CA ASP A 67 -11.49 -0.45 -1.73
C ASP A 67 -9.98 -0.19 -1.79
N GLY A 68 -9.40 0.14 -0.65
CA GLY A 68 -7.99 0.51 -0.54
C GLY A 68 -7.68 1.23 0.77
N TYR A 69 -6.48 1.75 0.87
CA TYR A 69 -5.98 2.47 2.04
C TYR A 69 -5.87 3.96 1.76
N VAL A 70 -6.13 4.77 2.77
CA VAL A 70 -6.01 6.24 2.72
C VAL A 70 -5.10 6.69 3.86
N ALA A 71 -4.20 7.59 3.56
CA ALA A 71 -3.34 8.25 4.54
C ALA A 71 -3.23 9.74 4.22
N GLU A 72 -2.97 10.57 5.24
CA GLU A 72 -2.60 11.97 5.07
C GLU A 72 -3.59 12.78 4.22
N MET A 73 -4.88 12.76 4.57
CA MET A 73 -5.89 13.49 3.81
C MET A 73 -5.98 14.95 4.23
N ASN A 74 -5.72 15.86 3.30
CA ASN A 74 -5.85 17.29 3.48
C ASN A 74 -6.99 17.84 2.62
N PHE A 75 -7.80 18.72 3.17
CA PHE A 75 -8.73 19.57 2.44
C PHE A 75 -8.42 21.03 2.76
N ILE A 76 -8.12 21.82 1.72
CA ILE A 76 -7.79 23.22 1.86
C ILE A 76 -8.93 24.04 1.27
N ASP A 77 -9.57 24.85 2.11
CA ASP A 77 -10.68 25.71 1.73
C ASP A 77 -10.19 27.10 1.33
N GLY A 78 -10.55 27.52 0.13
CA GLY A 78 -10.27 28.86 -0.39
C GLY A 78 -8.97 29.02 -1.18
N TYR A 79 -8.19 27.96 -1.38
CA TYR A 79 -6.94 28.02 -2.13
C TYR A 79 -6.80 26.85 -3.11
N GLN A 80 -6.31 27.14 -4.31
CA GLN A 80 -5.90 26.14 -5.27
C GLN A 80 -4.38 26.00 -5.22
N TYR A 81 -3.89 24.92 -4.63
CA TYR A 81 -2.47 24.63 -4.51
C TYR A 81 -2.04 23.53 -5.49
N ASP A 82 -0.79 23.60 -5.93
CA ASP A 82 -0.12 22.54 -6.65
C ASP A 82 0.46 21.47 -5.68
N PRO A 83 0.90 20.30 -6.18
CA PRO A 83 1.36 19.22 -5.32
C PRO A 83 2.62 19.53 -4.50
N SER A 84 3.41 20.55 -4.85
CA SER A 84 4.63 20.90 -4.12
C SER A 84 4.38 21.38 -2.68
N TYR A 85 3.14 21.74 -2.38
CA TYR A 85 2.72 22.03 -1.00
C TYR A 85 2.59 20.80 -0.13
N PHE A 86 2.37 19.62 -0.72
CA PHE A 86 2.07 18.35 -0.04
C PHE A 86 3.12 17.26 -0.27
N GLY A 87 4.11 17.50 -1.11
CA GLY A 87 5.15 16.54 -1.41
C GLY A 87 6.35 17.18 -2.12
N PHE A 88 7.34 16.36 -2.41
CA PHE A 88 8.54 16.75 -3.14
C PHE A 88 9.17 15.52 -3.82
N THR A 89 9.95 15.77 -4.86
CA THR A 89 10.75 14.70 -5.47
C THR A 89 12.06 14.53 -4.69
N ASP A 90 12.32 13.34 -4.19
CA ASP A 90 13.57 13.01 -3.54
C ASP A 90 14.71 13.12 -4.56
N PRO A 91 15.71 14.00 -4.34
CA PRO A 91 16.79 14.22 -5.30
C PRO A 91 17.72 13.02 -5.46
N VAL A 92 17.71 12.07 -4.55
CA VAL A 92 18.57 10.87 -4.59
C VAL A 92 17.92 9.73 -5.35
N THR A 93 16.65 9.47 -5.06
CA THR A 93 15.90 8.33 -5.63
C THR A 93 15.04 8.69 -6.82
N GLY A 94 14.72 9.99 -7.00
CA GLY A 94 13.75 10.46 -7.97
C GLY A 94 12.30 10.13 -7.62
N ALA A 95 12.05 9.53 -6.46
CA ALA A 95 10.71 9.17 -6.02
C ALA A 95 9.96 10.39 -5.47
N TRP A 96 8.65 10.47 -5.74
CA TRP A 96 7.79 11.45 -5.10
C TRP A 96 7.55 11.04 -3.64
N MET A 97 7.86 11.95 -2.71
CA MET A 97 7.72 11.78 -1.28
C MET A 97 6.71 12.74 -0.70
N PRO A 98 5.81 12.30 0.18
CA PRO A 98 4.88 13.19 0.84
C PRO A 98 5.60 14.10 1.84
N LYS A 99 5.05 15.29 2.05
CA LYS A 99 5.43 16.19 3.15
C LYS A 99 4.17 16.73 3.81
N ARG A 100 4.28 17.00 5.10
CA ARG A 100 3.19 17.61 5.85
C ARG A 100 2.88 19.00 5.32
N TYR A 101 1.60 19.31 5.13
CA TYR A 101 1.16 20.67 4.84
C TYR A 101 1.19 21.53 6.12
N GLU A 102 1.80 22.69 6.04
CA GLU A 102 1.98 23.64 7.16
C GLU A 102 1.28 24.99 6.93
N GLY A 103 0.44 25.07 5.91
CA GLY A 103 -0.27 26.28 5.55
C GLY A 103 -1.61 26.44 6.28
N ILE A 104 -2.40 27.40 5.80
CA ILE A 104 -3.73 27.72 6.32
C ILE A 104 -4.76 26.81 5.66
N TYR A 105 -5.58 26.13 6.45
CA TYR A 105 -6.62 25.21 5.96
C TYR A 105 -7.89 25.92 5.48
N GLY A 106 -8.07 27.22 5.79
CA GLY A 106 -9.32 27.92 5.56
C GLY A 106 -10.39 27.53 6.60
N THR A 107 -11.60 28.04 6.50
CA THR A 107 -12.63 27.85 7.54
C THR A 107 -13.15 26.41 7.61
N ASN A 108 -13.34 25.79 6.45
CA ASN A 108 -13.93 24.46 6.36
C ASN A 108 -12.89 23.38 5.98
N GLY A 109 -11.61 23.76 5.94
CA GLY A 109 -10.52 22.84 5.70
C GLY A 109 -10.28 21.90 6.88
N PHE A 110 -9.66 20.76 6.61
CA PHE A 110 -9.34 19.75 7.62
C PHE A 110 -8.08 18.95 7.25
N TYR A 111 -7.52 18.27 8.25
CA TYR A 111 -6.43 17.32 8.10
C TYR A 111 -6.71 16.05 8.88
N LEU A 112 -6.82 14.95 8.19
CA LEU A 112 -6.95 13.62 8.79
C LEU A 112 -5.67 12.84 8.54
N ASP A 113 -4.89 12.61 9.58
CA ASP A 113 -3.66 11.82 9.52
C ASP A 113 -3.90 10.33 9.79
N PHE A 114 -5.08 9.97 10.35
CA PHE A 114 -5.48 8.62 10.74
C PHE A 114 -4.50 7.92 11.69
N SER A 115 -3.64 8.68 12.38
CA SER A 115 -2.56 8.13 13.22
C SER A 115 -3.02 7.65 14.59
N ASP A 116 -4.13 8.19 15.11
CA ASP A 116 -4.64 7.83 16.43
C ASP A 116 -5.63 6.67 16.33
N ASN A 117 -5.14 5.47 16.61
CA ASN A 117 -5.94 4.24 16.63
C ASN A 117 -6.37 3.82 18.05
N SER A 118 -6.33 4.72 19.03
CA SER A 118 -6.77 4.44 20.40
C SER A 118 -8.27 4.13 20.49
N SER A 119 -9.05 4.61 19.53
CA SER A 119 -10.47 4.29 19.35
C SER A 119 -10.90 4.53 17.91
N THR A 120 -12.01 3.94 17.49
CA THR A 120 -12.59 4.18 16.16
C THR A 120 -12.90 5.66 15.93
N VAL A 121 -13.39 6.37 16.93
CA VAL A 121 -13.69 7.81 16.84
C VAL A 121 -12.42 8.64 16.60
N ALA A 122 -11.32 8.23 17.19
CA ALA A 122 -10.04 8.96 17.08
C ALA A 122 -9.50 9.03 15.65
N LEU A 123 -9.83 8.06 14.79
CA LEU A 123 -9.46 8.08 13.37
C LEU A 123 -10.09 9.24 12.60
N GLY A 124 -11.24 9.76 13.05
CA GLY A 124 -11.96 10.86 12.38
C GLY A 124 -11.64 12.25 12.92
N ILE A 125 -10.70 12.39 13.85
CA ILE A 125 -10.35 13.67 14.46
C ILE A 125 -9.52 14.52 13.50
N ASP A 126 -10.01 15.73 13.25
CA ASP A 126 -9.30 16.74 12.47
C ASP A 126 -8.06 17.25 13.24
N LYS A 127 -6.89 17.05 12.68
CA LYS A 127 -5.60 17.50 13.24
C LYS A 127 -5.22 18.91 12.78
N SER A 128 -6.05 19.56 11.95
CA SER A 128 -5.91 20.98 11.65
C SER A 128 -6.39 21.85 12.83
N PRO A 129 -6.14 23.16 12.81
CA PRO A 129 -6.66 24.06 13.86
C PRO A 129 -8.18 24.23 13.87
N ASN A 130 -8.91 23.71 12.88
CA ASN A 130 -10.33 24.01 12.67
C ASN A 130 -11.27 23.12 13.49
N GLY A 131 -10.88 21.88 13.78
CA GLY A 131 -11.72 20.92 14.50
C GLY A 131 -12.93 20.42 13.69
N ASN A 132 -12.78 20.30 12.38
CA ASN A 132 -13.80 19.77 11.48
C ASN A 132 -13.78 18.21 11.48
N ASP A 133 -14.14 17.62 12.60
CA ASP A 133 -14.10 16.18 12.82
C ASP A 133 -15.10 15.41 11.94
N PHE A 134 -14.73 14.19 11.57
CA PHE A 134 -15.58 13.26 10.83
C PHE A 134 -16.16 12.16 11.74
N THR A 135 -17.41 11.83 11.51
CA THR A 135 -18.01 10.64 12.13
C THR A 135 -17.55 9.39 11.40
N VAL A 136 -16.88 8.51 12.12
CA VAL A 136 -16.34 7.25 11.58
C VAL A 136 -17.43 6.17 11.61
N ASN A 137 -17.61 5.47 10.48
CA ASN A 137 -18.61 4.42 10.34
C ASN A 137 -17.97 3.14 9.81
N ASN A 138 -18.29 2.00 10.44
CA ASN A 138 -17.90 0.65 10.04
C ASN A 138 -16.37 0.39 10.01
N PHE A 139 -15.58 1.14 10.77
CA PHE A 139 -14.16 0.87 10.99
C PHE A 139 -13.94 0.17 12.34
N SER A 140 -12.91 -0.65 12.40
CA SER A 140 -12.46 -1.31 13.62
C SER A 140 -10.98 -1.03 13.86
N VAL A 141 -10.61 -0.72 15.09
CA VAL A 141 -9.22 -0.62 15.55
C VAL A 141 -8.83 -1.76 16.49
N SER A 142 -9.66 -2.79 16.56
CA SER A 142 -9.38 -3.98 17.36
C SER A 142 -8.26 -4.79 16.72
N ALA A 143 -7.29 -5.22 17.53
CA ALA A 143 -6.18 -6.03 17.07
C ALA A 143 -6.64 -7.34 16.40
N GLY A 144 -5.96 -7.75 15.35
CA GLY A 144 -6.22 -8.98 14.61
C GLY A 144 -6.84 -8.74 13.23
N THR A 145 -7.42 -9.78 12.65
CA THR A 145 -8.12 -9.70 11.37
C THR A 145 -9.32 -8.77 11.48
N GLY A 146 -9.36 -7.73 10.68
CA GLY A 146 -10.41 -6.71 10.72
C GLY A 146 -9.97 -5.43 11.43
N ASN A 147 -8.68 -5.26 11.73
CA ASN A 147 -8.14 -3.97 12.08
C ASN A 147 -8.00 -3.11 10.83
N ASP A 148 -8.75 -2.01 10.78
CA ASP A 148 -8.73 -1.08 9.64
C ASP A 148 -7.67 0.01 9.77
N SER A 149 -6.96 0.08 10.92
CA SER A 149 -5.86 1.00 11.14
C SER A 149 -4.52 0.28 11.03
N LEU A 150 -3.82 0.49 9.93
CA LEU A 150 -2.55 -0.15 9.64
C LEU A 150 -1.38 0.83 9.84
N GLU A 151 -0.20 0.29 10.13
CA GLU A 151 1.03 1.07 10.27
C GLU A 151 1.69 1.42 8.93
N ASP A 152 1.23 0.80 7.83
CA ASP A 152 1.74 1.07 6.49
C ASP A 152 1.21 2.42 5.98
N THR A 153 2.11 3.36 5.78
CA THR A 153 1.82 4.72 5.30
C THR A 153 2.83 5.14 4.25
N PRO A 154 2.58 6.20 3.47
CA PRO A 154 3.54 6.69 2.48
C PRO A 154 4.91 7.05 3.05
N THR A 155 4.99 7.46 4.33
CA THR A 155 6.23 7.82 5.02
C THR A 155 6.84 6.68 5.83
N ASN A 156 6.08 5.61 6.07
CA ASN A 156 6.50 4.42 6.80
C ASN A 156 6.01 3.18 6.04
N ASN A 157 6.47 3.06 4.79
CA ASN A 157 5.98 2.07 3.83
C ASN A 157 6.66 0.73 4.07
N PHE A 158 5.88 -0.26 4.44
CA PHE A 158 6.31 -1.63 4.61
C PHE A 158 6.14 -2.43 3.31
N CYS A 159 6.96 -3.48 3.18
CA CYS A 159 6.80 -4.42 2.09
C CYS A 159 5.55 -5.28 2.31
N THR A 160 4.56 -5.13 1.45
CA THR A 160 3.34 -5.93 1.46
C THR A 160 3.25 -6.81 0.22
N LEU A 161 2.44 -7.86 0.28
CA LEU A 161 2.15 -8.70 -0.87
C LEU A 161 1.36 -7.91 -1.92
N ASN A 162 1.63 -8.17 -3.19
CA ASN A 162 0.90 -7.54 -4.27
C ASN A 162 -0.33 -8.39 -4.65
N PRO A 163 -1.57 -7.92 -4.40
CA PRO A 163 -2.77 -8.69 -4.69
C PRO A 163 -3.01 -8.93 -6.18
N THR A 164 -2.41 -8.12 -7.06
CA THR A 164 -2.49 -8.29 -8.51
C THR A 164 -1.38 -9.18 -9.09
N ASP A 165 -0.42 -9.57 -8.27
CA ASP A 165 0.72 -10.43 -8.65
C ASP A 165 0.68 -11.73 -7.85
N THR A 166 -0.44 -12.43 -7.98
CA THR A 166 -0.68 -13.74 -7.39
C THR A 166 -0.90 -14.79 -8.47
N TRP A 167 -0.41 -15.99 -8.24
CA TRP A 167 -0.55 -17.10 -9.17
C TRP A 167 -1.67 -18.05 -8.73
N ARG A 168 -2.49 -18.42 -9.68
CA ARG A 168 -3.68 -19.29 -9.63
C ARG A 168 -4.89 -18.70 -8.91
N ASP A 169 -6.04 -19.04 -9.46
CA ASP A 169 -7.34 -18.84 -8.82
C ASP A 169 -7.36 -19.43 -7.41
N ASN A 170 -8.11 -18.87 -6.51
CA ASN A 170 -8.15 -19.22 -5.09
C ASN A 170 -6.89 -18.86 -4.26
N SER A 171 -5.95 -18.07 -4.79
CA SER A 171 -4.94 -17.37 -4.02
C SER A 171 -5.45 -15.98 -3.68
N SER A 172 -5.31 -15.56 -2.46
CA SER A 172 -5.76 -14.24 -2.00
C SER A 172 -4.83 -13.65 -0.97
N THR A 173 -4.82 -12.33 -0.90
CA THR A 173 -4.19 -11.58 0.18
C THR A 173 -5.28 -10.97 1.07
N SER A 174 -4.98 -10.80 2.35
CA SER A 174 -5.84 -10.16 3.35
C SER A 174 -4.97 -9.46 4.41
N ASP A 175 -5.63 -8.87 5.41
CA ASP A 175 -4.95 -8.23 6.55
C ASP A 175 -3.93 -7.19 6.09
N GLY A 176 -4.36 -6.24 5.24
CA GLY A 176 -3.47 -5.23 4.68
C GLY A 176 -2.45 -5.78 3.68
N ASN A 177 -2.77 -6.86 2.99
CA ASN A 177 -1.85 -7.60 2.13
C ASN A 177 -0.64 -8.18 2.87
N LEU A 178 -0.78 -8.41 4.17
CA LEU A 178 0.24 -9.07 5.00
C LEU A 178 0.04 -10.58 5.13
N LYS A 179 -1.13 -11.08 4.73
CA LYS A 179 -1.46 -12.49 4.78
C LYS A 179 -1.74 -13.04 3.39
N PHE A 180 -1.07 -14.12 3.06
CA PHE A 180 -1.34 -14.90 1.85
C PHE A 180 -2.10 -16.16 2.20
N THR A 181 -3.18 -16.41 1.52
CA THR A 181 -4.02 -17.61 1.71
C THR A 181 -4.29 -18.29 0.38
N ARG A 182 -4.28 -19.60 0.41
CA ARG A 182 -4.72 -20.42 -0.70
C ARG A 182 -5.73 -21.46 -0.22
N SER A 183 -6.87 -21.52 -0.87
CA SER A 183 -7.97 -22.43 -0.51
C SER A 183 -8.05 -23.73 -1.31
N ALA A 184 -7.01 -24.07 -2.10
CA ALA A 184 -6.99 -25.27 -2.94
C ALA A 184 -5.80 -26.18 -2.64
N SER A 185 -5.88 -27.45 -3.06
CA SER A 185 -4.86 -28.48 -2.82
C SER A 185 -3.57 -28.33 -3.61
N ASN A 186 -3.54 -27.44 -4.62
CA ASN A 186 -2.35 -27.19 -5.43
C ASN A 186 -1.57 -25.98 -4.90
N PHE A 187 -0.31 -25.81 -5.31
CA PHE A 187 0.49 -24.65 -4.95
C PHE A 187 -0.07 -23.36 -5.53
N GLY A 188 0.15 -22.25 -4.83
CA GLY A 188 -0.07 -20.90 -5.27
C GLY A 188 1.10 -20.04 -4.86
N ALA A 189 1.26 -18.88 -5.46
CA ALA A 189 2.31 -17.95 -5.14
C ALA A 189 1.78 -16.51 -5.07
N GLY A 190 2.44 -15.69 -4.27
CA GLY A 190 2.24 -14.25 -4.20
C GLY A 190 3.57 -13.58 -4.06
N ARG A 191 3.76 -12.47 -4.74
CA ARG A 191 4.98 -11.67 -4.70
C ARG A 191 4.74 -10.38 -3.94
N ALA A 192 5.75 -9.96 -3.17
CA ALA A 192 5.73 -8.68 -2.50
C ALA A 192 6.13 -7.54 -3.45
N GLY A 193 5.75 -6.30 -3.09
CA GLY A 193 5.89 -5.14 -3.95
C GLY A 193 7.30 -4.53 -3.99
N PHE A 194 8.23 -4.97 -3.14
CA PHE A 194 9.59 -4.41 -3.10
C PHE A 194 10.58 -5.22 -3.93
N ALA A 195 11.34 -4.53 -4.76
CA ALA A 195 12.51 -5.06 -5.44
C ALA A 195 13.76 -4.34 -4.90
N VAL A 196 14.75 -5.11 -4.45
CA VAL A 196 15.96 -4.58 -3.80
C VAL A 196 17.20 -5.03 -4.54
N LYS A 197 18.17 -4.13 -4.76
CA LYS A 197 19.42 -4.40 -5.48
C LYS A 197 20.67 -4.07 -4.69
N SER A 198 20.55 -3.39 -3.55
CA SER A 198 21.66 -2.99 -2.68
C SER A 198 21.17 -2.83 -1.24
N GLY A 199 22.09 -2.76 -0.28
CA GLY A 199 21.77 -2.58 1.13
C GLY A 199 21.42 -3.89 1.86
N LYS A 200 21.02 -3.76 3.11
CA LYS A 200 20.67 -4.88 3.99
C LYS A 200 19.20 -4.80 4.33
N TRP A 201 18.52 -5.90 4.12
CA TRP A 201 17.06 -6.00 4.23
C TRP A 201 16.68 -7.11 5.19
N TYR A 202 15.56 -6.93 5.88
CA TYR A 202 15.02 -7.91 6.80
C TYR A 202 13.50 -7.93 6.73
N PHE A 203 12.92 -9.12 6.78
CA PHE A 203 11.49 -9.31 6.98
C PHE A 203 11.24 -10.58 7.78
N GLU A 204 10.07 -10.70 8.35
CA GLU A 204 9.59 -11.89 9.03
C GLU A 204 8.29 -12.39 8.40
N PHE A 205 8.08 -13.69 8.50
CA PHE A 205 6.76 -14.25 8.24
C PHE A 205 6.43 -15.33 9.28
N THR A 206 5.16 -15.39 9.65
CA THR A 206 4.63 -16.48 10.50
C THR A 206 4.05 -17.55 9.60
N LYS A 207 4.48 -18.79 9.77
CA LYS A 207 3.94 -19.91 9.02
C LYS A 207 2.53 -20.25 9.51
N GLY A 208 1.55 -20.16 8.61
CA GLY A 208 0.22 -20.73 8.83
C GLY A 208 0.17 -22.22 8.52
N SER A 209 -1.01 -22.77 8.33
CA SER A 209 -1.21 -24.18 7.98
C SER A 209 -0.72 -24.51 6.57
N GLY A 210 -0.32 -25.76 6.36
CA GLY A 210 0.08 -26.27 5.05
C GLY A 210 1.57 -26.08 4.72
N LEU A 211 1.93 -26.38 3.48
CA LEU A 211 3.29 -26.19 2.97
C LEU A 211 3.50 -24.72 2.57
N VAL A 212 4.56 -24.12 3.07
CA VAL A 212 4.96 -22.75 2.78
C VAL A 212 6.39 -22.76 2.26
N GLN A 213 6.65 -21.97 1.22
CA GLN A 213 7.98 -21.60 0.76
C GLN A 213 8.05 -20.07 0.74
N ALA A 214 9.10 -19.50 1.29
CA ALA A 214 9.33 -18.07 1.25
C ALA A 214 10.80 -17.77 0.95
N GLY A 215 11.03 -16.68 0.21
CA GLY A 215 12.38 -16.29 -0.21
C GLY A 215 12.37 -15.11 -1.18
N PHE A 216 13.42 -15.02 -1.97
CA PHE A 216 13.63 -13.99 -2.97
C PHE A 216 13.66 -14.59 -4.36
N VAL A 217 13.13 -13.86 -5.31
CA VAL A 217 13.19 -14.17 -6.74
C VAL A 217 13.80 -12.99 -7.50
N ASN A 218 14.40 -13.25 -8.64
CA ASN A 218 14.83 -12.16 -9.51
C ASN A 218 13.63 -11.47 -10.18
N THR A 219 13.86 -10.30 -10.76
CA THR A 219 12.81 -9.50 -11.41
C THR A 219 12.20 -10.17 -12.63
N ASP A 220 12.92 -11.05 -13.29
CA ASP A 220 12.50 -11.75 -14.51
C ASP A 220 11.71 -13.04 -14.21
N TYR A 221 11.48 -13.31 -12.92
CA TYR A 221 10.74 -14.50 -12.50
C TYR A 221 9.25 -14.40 -12.90
N ASP A 222 8.81 -15.32 -13.74
CA ASP A 222 7.39 -15.45 -14.09
C ASP A 222 6.65 -16.24 -12.99
N ILE A 223 5.87 -15.51 -12.19
CA ILE A 223 5.04 -16.11 -11.14
C ILE A 223 3.98 -17.06 -11.69
N ASN A 224 3.62 -16.96 -12.96
CA ASN A 224 2.63 -17.81 -13.64
C ASN A 224 3.24 -19.07 -14.26
N TYR A 225 4.53 -19.32 -14.07
CA TYR A 225 5.19 -20.49 -14.63
C TYR A 225 4.58 -21.80 -14.14
N ASN A 226 3.98 -22.55 -15.04
CA ASN A 226 3.20 -23.77 -14.76
C ASN A 226 4.06 -25.04 -14.77
N GLY A 227 5.27 -25.01 -14.26
CA GLY A 227 6.22 -26.14 -14.25
C GLY A 227 5.98 -27.22 -13.20
N GLY A 228 4.78 -27.32 -12.62
CA GLY A 228 4.38 -28.43 -11.73
C GLY A 228 4.80 -28.28 -10.27
N ASP A 229 5.90 -27.62 -9.98
CA ASP A 229 6.34 -27.23 -8.64
C ASP A 229 6.31 -25.71 -8.52
N SER A 230 6.00 -25.21 -7.31
CA SER A 230 6.11 -23.78 -7.00
C SER A 230 7.45 -23.27 -7.53
N GLY A 231 7.43 -22.32 -8.42
CA GLY A 231 8.58 -21.89 -9.21
C GLY A 231 9.85 -21.46 -8.47
N LEU A 232 9.83 -21.49 -7.14
CA LEU A 232 11.03 -21.39 -6.30
C LEU A 232 11.85 -22.72 -6.31
N ASN A 233 11.24 -23.81 -6.74
CA ASN A 233 11.86 -25.13 -6.83
C ASN A 233 12.30 -25.42 -8.27
N SER A 234 13.17 -24.67 -8.84
CA SER A 234 13.80 -25.12 -10.07
C SER A 234 15.06 -25.94 -9.76
N SER A 235 14.88 -27.26 -9.68
CA SER A 235 16.00 -28.20 -9.93
C SER A 235 16.49 -28.14 -11.40
N GLY A 236 15.95 -27.18 -12.17
CA GLY A 236 16.29 -26.91 -13.55
C GLY A 236 17.35 -25.83 -13.68
N SER A 237 17.93 -25.71 -14.85
CA SER A 237 19.09 -24.91 -15.24
C SER A 237 19.00 -23.39 -15.03
N ASN A 238 18.01 -22.89 -14.32
CA ASN A 238 17.83 -21.46 -14.06
C ASN A 238 17.19 -21.21 -12.68
N PRO A 239 17.98 -21.25 -11.58
CA PRO A 239 17.46 -20.91 -10.25
C PRO A 239 17.10 -19.42 -10.23
N CYS A 240 15.81 -19.13 -10.37
CA CYS A 240 15.29 -17.74 -10.34
C CYS A 240 15.22 -17.16 -8.92
N GLY A 241 15.61 -17.92 -7.90
CA GLY A 241 15.47 -17.46 -6.53
C GLY A 241 16.12 -18.35 -5.48
N ILE A 242 16.06 -17.91 -4.25
CA ILE A 242 16.42 -18.66 -3.05
C ILE A 242 15.22 -18.71 -2.11
N ALA A 243 14.90 -19.88 -1.60
CA ALA A 243 13.77 -20.07 -0.71
C ALA A 243 14.05 -21.08 0.39
N TYR A 244 13.34 -20.90 1.51
CA TYR A 244 13.24 -21.85 2.60
C TYR A 244 11.85 -22.49 2.61
N ASP A 245 11.84 -23.80 2.58
CA ASP A 245 10.63 -24.63 2.56
C ASP A 245 10.29 -25.13 3.96
N SER A 246 9.03 -25.16 4.29
CA SER A 246 8.56 -25.57 5.63
C SER A 246 8.87 -27.02 6.00
N ARG A 247 9.25 -27.85 5.03
CA ARG A 247 9.77 -29.24 5.27
C ARG A 247 11.26 -29.27 5.62
N GLY A 248 11.94 -28.11 5.63
CA GLY A 248 13.36 -28.00 5.89
C GLY A 248 14.24 -28.12 4.65
N PHE A 249 13.76 -27.74 3.47
CA PHE A 249 14.54 -27.75 2.25
C PHE A 249 14.94 -26.34 1.81
N TRP A 250 16.15 -26.22 1.30
CA TRP A 250 16.61 -25.03 0.60
C TRP A 250 16.44 -25.19 -0.90
N TYR A 251 16.06 -24.11 -1.57
CA TYR A 251 16.05 -24.03 -3.02
C TYR A 251 17.01 -22.94 -3.47
N GLY A 252 17.72 -23.19 -4.55
CA GLY A 252 18.73 -22.24 -5.07
C GLY A 252 20.05 -22.21 -4.28
N TYR A 253 20.25 -23.14 -3.36
CA TYR A 253 21.46 -23.22 -2.54
C TYR A 253 21.92 -24.68 -2.36
N THR A 254 23.26 -24.88 -2.25
CA THR A 254 23.88 -26.18 -1.96
C THR A 254 24.46 -26.17 -0.55
N GLY A 255 23.79 -26.76 0.41
CA GLY A 255 24.21 -26.84 1.81
C GLY A 255 23.39 -27.84 2.60
N SER A 256 23.62 -27.89 3.91
CA SER A 256 22.83 -28.77 4.79
C SER A 256 21.41 -28.21 4.91
N ASN A 257 20.41 -29.07 4.82
CA ASN A 257 19.02 -28.68 5.02
C ASN A 257 18.78 -28.14 6.43
N PRO A 258 18.06 -27.02 6.58
CA PRO A 258 17.66 -26.53 7.88
C PRO A 258 16.57 -27.42 8.52
N SER A 259 16.21 -27.12 9.76
CA SER A 259 15.10 -27.83 10.42
C SER A 259 13.75 -27.46 9.80
N SER A 260 12.77 -28.36 9.87
CA SER A 260 11.40 -28.08 9.43
C SER A 260 10.76 -26.95 10.23
N ILE A 261 9.81 -26.24 9.60
CA ILE A 261 9.03 -25.16 10.20
C ILE A 261 7.65 -25.70 10.57
N ALA A 262 7.30 -25.61 11.85
CA ALA A 262 5.94 -25.92 12.33
C ALA A 262 4.98 -24.74 12.10
N ASP A 263 3.66 -24.99 12.23
CA ASP A 263 2.68 -23.92 12.25
C ASP A 263 2.98 -22.97 13.42
N ASP A 264 2.74 -21.69 13.22
CA ASP A 264 3.03 -20.58 14.14
C ASP A 264 4.52 -20.28 14.40
N ASP A 265 5.46 -21.00 13.78
CA ASP A 265 6.86 -20.59 13.79
C ASP A 265 7.06 -19.25 13.05
N ILE A 266 7.87 -18.38 13.61
CA ILE A 266 8.29 -17.12 13.00
C ILE A 266 9.64 -17.33 12.32
N ILE A 267 9.69 -16.99 11.04
CA ILE A 267 10.92 -17.07 10.25
C ILE A 267 11.39 -15.68 9.88
N GLY A 268 12.54 -15.31 10.42
CA GLY A 268 13.26 -14.10 10.04
C GLY A 268 14.12 -14.35 8.81
N VAL A 269 14.07 -13.46 7.85
CA VAL A 269 14.84 -13.53 6.60
C VAL A 269 15.67 -12.27 6.46
N ALA A 270 17.00 -12.40 6.54
CA ALA A 270 17.92 -11.31 6.31
C ALA A 270 18.63 -11.49 4.97
N PHE A 271 18.70 -10.41 4.20
CA PHE A 271 19.36 -10.34 2.91
C PHE A 271 20.37 -9.20 2.86
N ASP A 272 21.62 -9.52 2.64
CA ASP A 272 22.69 -8.58 2.32
C ASP A 272 22.82 -8.55 0.78
N ALA A 273 22.17 -7.58 0.15
CA ALA A 273 22.15 -7.45 -1.30
C ALA A 273 23.51 -7.02 -1.86
N ASP A 274 24.33 -6.32 -1.08
CA ASP A 274 25.67 -5.88 -1.50
C ASP A 274 26.65 -7.05 -1.65
N ASN A 275 26.51 -8.06 -0.78
CA ASN A 275 27.35 -9.26 -0.76
C ASN A 275 26.63 -10.52 -1.25
N PHE A 276 25.37 -10.40 -1.63
CA PHE A 276 24.51 -11.49 -2.08
C PHE A 276 24.43 -12.65 -1.07
N LYS A 277 24.18 -12.32 0.21
CA LYS A 277 24.11 -13.29 1.31
C LYS A 277 22.72 -13.31 1.93
N PHE A 278 22.24 -14.52 2.19
CA PHE A 278 20.94 -14.77 2.81
C PHE A 278 21.13 -15.49 4.14
N TYR A 279 20.31 -15.10 5.11
CA TYR A 279 20.27 -15.71 6.42
C TYR A 279 18.81 -15.96 6.81
N PHE A 280 18.56 -17.11 7.36
CA PHE A 280 17.24 -17.47 7.86
C PHE A 280 17.34 -17.81 9.32
N HIS A 281 16.42 -17.31 10.10
CA HIS A 281 16.32 -17.53 11.52
C HIS A 281 14.95 -18.10 11.85
N LYS A 282 14.92 -19.06 12.76
CA LYS A 282 13.68 -19.63 13.25
C LYS A 282 13.48 -19.20 14.70
N ASN A 283 12.36 -18.53 15.00
CA ASN A 283 12.00 -18.07 16.35
C ASN A 283 13.14 -17.28 17.03
N GLY A 284 13.82 -16.42 16.24
CA GLY A 284 14.87 -15.54 16.73
C GLY A 284 16.26 -16.19 16.92
N THR A 285 16.46 -17.41 16.47
CA THR A 285 17.75 -18.14 16.56
C THR A 285 18.27 -18.62 15.22
#